data_9d1eff4dc7253c05b7910d9854608988
#
_entry.id   9d1eff4dc7253c05b7910d9854608988
#
_cell.length_a   1.000
_cell.length_b   1.000
_cell.length_c   1.000
_cell.angle_alpha   90.00
_cell.angle_beta   90.00
_cell.angle_gamma   90.00
#
_symmetry.space_group_name_H-M   'P 1'
#
loop_
_entity.id
_entity.type
_entity.pdbx_description
1 polymer ?
#
loop_
_entity_poly.entity_id
_entity_poly.type
_entity_poly.pdbx_seq_one_letter_code
_entity_poly.pdbx_strand_id
1 'polypeptide(L)'
;AEVKYSTVQNWYPGDAEGRGGVLNLVTKRGHLRGANSKLSWTQVETGSAITWKYPSCILSGDHSQAEFYSVAVTNNYQQADTGTKMIHLGRDTKSMIISKGISAGKSQNSYSYRGLVRVAPKADGARNYSSCDSLLLGSECGAHTFPYMDVRNETAIVEHEATTSK
;
A
#
# COMPACT_ATOMS: atom_id res chain seq x y z
N ALA A 1 -13.44 -18.21 -3.84
CA ALA A 1 -13.50 -17.15 -4.87
C ALA A 1 -12.12 -16.55 -5.07
N GLU A 2 -11.82 -16.15 -6.31
CA GLU A 2 -10.62 -15.40 -6.68
C GLU A 2 -11.04 -14.11 -7.39
N VAL A 3 -10.45 -12.98 -6.98
CA VAL A 3 -10.75 -11.66 -7.55
C VAL A 3 -9.44 -10.96 -7.91
N LYS A 4 -9.36 -10.42 -9.11
CA LYS A 4 -8.32 -9.48 -9.53
C LYS A 4 -8.94 -8.10 -9.66
N TYR A 5 -8.40 -7.13 -8.94
CA TYR A 5 -8.90 -5.77 -8.93
C TYR A 5 -7.78 -4.78 -9.29
N SER A 6 -7.99 -4.00 -10.32
CA SER A 6 -6.99 -3.03 -10.78
C SER A 6 -7.58 -1.62 -10.87
N THR A 7 -6.79 -0.65 -10.46
CA THR A 7 -7.11 0.77 -10.64
C THR A 7 -5.90 1.52 -11.18
N VAL A 8 -6.13 2.38 -12.16
CA VAL A 8 -5.18 3.39 -12.62
C VAL A 8 -5.86 4.73 -12.45
N GLN A 9 -5.25 5.62 -11.69
CA GLN A 9 -5.79 6.97 -11.43
C GLN A 9 -4.76 8.00 -11.88
N ASN A 10 -5.24 8.94 -12.71
CA ASN A 10 -4.45 10.05 -13.21
C ASN A 10 -5.34 11.30 -13.22
N TRP A 11 -5.23 12.10 -12.20
CA TRP A 11 -6.02 13.31 -12.01
C TRP A 11 -5.17 14.56 -12.26
N TYR A 12 -5.81 15.69 -12.48
CA TYR A 12 -5.10 16.96 -12.68
C TYR A 12 -4.26 17.33 -11.45
N PRO A 13 -2.93 17.50 -11.62
CA PRO A 13 -2.00 17.71 -10.50
C PRO A 13 -1.90 19.16 -10.01
N GLY A 14 -2.49 20.09 -10.72
CA GLY A 14 -2.30 21.53 -10.54
C GLY A 14 -1.49 22.17 -11.66
N ASP A 15 -1.36 23.49 -11.60
CA ASP A 15 -0.53 24.28 -12.52
C ASP A 15 0.99 24.10 -12.25
N ALA A 16 1.81 24.86 -12.97
CA ALA A 16 3.26 24.82 -12.83
C ALA A 16 3.75 25.19 -11.42
N GLU A 17 2.96 25.96 -10.69
CA GLU A 17 3.21 26.36 -9.29
C GLU A 17 2.56 25.40 -8.27
N GLY A 18 1.92 24.32 -8.73
CA GLY A 18 1.28 23.32 -7.88
C GLY A 18 -0.07 23.74 -7.31
N ARG A 19 -0.78 24.70 -7.96
CA ARG A 19 -2.06 25.22 -7.48
C ARG A 19 -3.25 24.63 -8.26
N GLY A 20 -4.41 24.51 -7.60
CA GLY A 20 -5.67 24.13 -8.23
C GLY A 20 -5.80 22.65 -8.61
N GLY A 21 -4.93 21.79 -8.11
CA GLY A 21 -4.98 20.36 -8.39
C GLY A 21 -6.05 19.59 -7.60
N VAL A 22 -6.36 18.40 -8.06
CA VAL A 22 -7.36 17.50 -7.46
C VAL A 22 -6.84 16.87 -6.19
N LEU A 23 -7.70 16.77 -5.17
CA LEU A 23 -7.47 15.98 -3.96
C LEU A 23 -8.09 14.60 -4.13
N ASN A 24 -7.27 13.56 -4.15
CA ASN A 24 -7.67 12.17 -4.33
C ASN A 24 -7.64 11.44 -2.97
N LEU A 25 -8.75 11.51 -2.24
CA LEU A 25 -8.88 10.96 -0.88
C LEU A 25 -9.72 9.69 -0.94
N VAL A 26 -9.08 8.53 -0.81
CA VAL A 26 -9.73 7.23 -1.06
C VAL A 26 -9.43 6.23 0.03
N THR A 27 -10.46 5.50 0.46
CA THR A 27 -10.32 4.26 1.22
C THR A 27 -11.17 3.16 0.57
N LYS A 28 -10.59 1.97 0.41
CA LYS A 28 -11.27 0.79 -0.14
C LYS A 28 -10.93 -0.43 0.71
N ARG A 29 -11.85 -1.38 0.80
CA ARG A 29 -11.65 -2.59 1.60
C ARG A 29 -12.02 -3.83 0.82
N GLY A 30 -11.10 -4.81 0.79
CA GLY A 30 -11.34 -6.19 0.38
C GLY A 30 -11.58 -7.05 1.62
N HIS A 31 -12.67 -7.81 1.67
CA HIS A 31 -12.96 -8.72 2.77
C HIS A 31 -13.02 -10.17 2.27
N LEU A 32 -11.99 -10.94 2.61
CA LEU A 32 -11.83 -12.34 2.22
C LEU A 32 -12.48 -13.23 3.28
N ARG A 33 -13.80 -13.48 3.14
CA ARG A 33 -14.61 -14.19 4.15
C ARG A 33 -14.57 -15.71 3.99
N GLY A 34 -14.47 -16.19 2.76
CA GLY A 34 -14.47 -17.64 2.48
C GLY A 34 -13.09 -18.25 2.63
N ALA A 35 -13.03 -19.50 3.06
CA ALA A 35 -11.77 -20.25 3.05
C ALA A 35 -11.17 -20.32 1.64
N ASN A 36 -9.85 -20.27 1.54
CA ASN A 36 -9.08 -20.28 0.28
C ASN A 36 -9.45 -19.12 -0.70
N SER A 37 -10.11 -18.07 -0.22
CA SER A 37 -10.38 -16.91 -1.08
C SER A 37 -9.11 -16.14 -1.40
N LYS A 38 -9.06 -15.54 -2.60
CA LYS A 38 -7.89 -14.80 -3.07
C LYS A 38 -8.29 -13.43 -3.60
N LEU A 39 -7.48 -12.42 -3.28
CA LEU A 39 -7.58 -11.08 -3.83
C LEU A 39 -6.20 -10.62 -4.32
N SER A 40 -6.07 -10.37 -5.61
CA SER A 40 -4.92 -9.67 -6.18
C SER A 40 -5.32 -8.24 -6.52
N TRP A 41 -4.70 -7.28 -5.88
CA TRP A 41 -5.01 -5.87 -6.02
C TRP A 41 -3.85 -5.11 -6.63
N THR A 42 -4.06 -4.49 -7.77
CA THR A 42 -3.07 -3.60 -8.41
C THR A 42 -3.59 -2.18 -8.41
N GLN A 43 -2.76 -1.24 -8.00
CA GLN A 43 -3.08 0.18 -8.12
C GLN A 43 -1.90 0.98 -8.67
N VAL A 44 -2.22 1.91 -9.55
CA VAL A 44 -1.28 2.90 -10.09
C VAL A 44 -1.85 4.28 -9.82
N GLU A 45 -1.07 5.10 -9.14
CA GLU A 45 -1.41 6.47 -8.80
C GLU A 45 -0.45 7.42 -9.50
N THR A 46 -1.00 8.21 -10.39
CA THR A 46 -0.32 9.30 -11.08
C THR A 46 -1.21 10.53 -11.06
N GLY A 47 -0.64 11.72 -11.11
CA GLY A 47 -1.45 12.94 -11.04
C GLY A 47 -1.95 13.24 -9.61
N SER A 48 -3.00 14.04 -9.48
CA SER A 48 -3.50 14.69 -8.26
C SER A 48 -2.48 15.64 -7.62
N ALA A 49 -2.93 16.70 -6.98
CA ALA A 49 -2.07 17.51 -6.11
C ALA A 49 -1.73 16.75 -4.83
N ILE A 50 -2.73 16.11 -4.24
CA ILE A 50 -2.58 15.27 -3.06
C ILE A 50 -3.33 13.96 -3.29
N THR A 51 -2.65 12.84 -3.12
CA THR A 51 -3.25 11.50 -3.05
C THR A 51 -3.15 10.96 -1.63
N TRP A 52 -4.30 10.64 -1.05
CA TRP A 52 -4.43 9.96 0.23
C TRP A 52 -5.24 8.69 0.03
N LYS A 53 -4.53 7.55 -0.12
CA LYS A 53 -5.20 6.31 -0.51
C LYS A 53 -4.77 5.15 0.37
N TYR A 54 -5.71 4.66 1.16
CA TYR A 54 -5.49 3.60 2.15
C TYR A 54 -6.38 2.39 1.92
N PRO A 55 -6.06 1.55 0.93
CA PRO A 55 -6.74 0.27 0.77
C PRO A 55 -6.44 -0.68 1.93
N SER A 56 -7.33 -1.62 2.16
CA SER A 56 -7.13 -2.66 3.16
C SER A 56 -7.69 -4.00 2.70
N CYS A 57 -7.05 -5.09 3.14
CA CYS A 57 -7.54 -6.44 2.97
C CYS A 57 -7.74 -7.08 4.35
N ILE A 58 -8.91 -7.65 4.58
CA ILE A 58 -9.25 -8.37 5.80
C ILE A 58 -9.34 -9.85 5.44
N LEU A 59 -8.40 -10.65 5.94
CA LEU A 59 -8.28 -12.07 5.68
C LEU A 59 -8.96 -12.83 6.83
N SER A 60 -10.29 -13.03 6.71
CA SER A 60 -11.10 -13.72 7.73
C SER A 60 -11.26 -15.21 7.48
N GLY A 61 -11.28 -15.64 6.23
CA GLY A 61 -11.36 -17.06 5.88
C GLY A 61 -10.01 -17.74 6.04
N ASP A 62 -10.01 -18.96 6.58
CA ASP A 62 -8.77 -19.76 6.68
C ASP A 62 -8.15 -19.96 5.30
N HIS A 63 -6.82 -19.97 5.22
CA HIS A 63 -6.03 -20.09 4.00
C HIS A 63 -6.30 -18.99 2.94
N SER A 64 -6.95 -17.89 3.31
CA SER A 64 -7.16 -16.78 2.37
C SER A 64 -5.86 -16.03 2.07
N GLN A 65 -5.78 -15.45 0.86
CA GLN A 65 -4.56 -14.83 0.35
C GLN A 65 -4.88 -13.47 -0.25
N ALA A 66 -4.07 -12.46 0.09
CA ALA A 66 -4.17 -11.12 -0.48
C ALA A 66 -2.81 -10.64 -0.99
N GLU A 67 -2.78 -10.18 -2.23
CA GLU A 67 -1.61 -9.57 -2.85
C GLU A 67 -1.95 -8.12 -3.19
N PHE A 68 -1.03 -7.23 -2.88
CA PHE A 68 -1.19 -5.81 -3.15
C PHE A 68 0.04 -5.26 -3.86
N TYR A 69 -0.17 -4.79 -5.09
CA TYR A 69 0.84 -4.15 -5.91
C TYR A 69 0.49 -2.68 -6.08
N SER A 70 1.38 -1.79 -5.69
CA SER A 70 1.17 -0.34 -5.76
C SER A 70 2.32 0.33 -6.48
N VAL A 71 1.99 1.23 -7.40
CA VAL A 71 2.94 2.16 -8.01
C VAL A 71 2.43 3.58 -7.82
N ALA A 72 3.25 4.44 -7.24
CA ALA A 72 2.97 5.87 -7.12
C ALA A 72 4.07 6.67 -7.83
N VAL A 73 3.66 7.52 -8.78
CA VAL A 73 4.57 8.40 -9.50
C VAL A 73 4.17 9.83 -9.23
N THR A 74 5.07 10.60 -8.65
CA THR A 74 4.84 12.00 -8.30
C THR A 74 5.91 12.91 -8.90
N ASN A 75 5.51 14.11 -9.29
CA ASN A 75 6.38 15.13 -9.85
C ASN A 75 5.97 16.52 -9.36
N ASN A 76 6.81 17.53 -9.60
CA ASN A 76 6.59 18.92 -9.20
C ASN A 76 6.27 19.03 -7.70
N TYR A 77 5.08 19.50 -7.34
CA TYR A 77 4.64 19.72 -5.95
C TYR A 77 3.68 18.64 -5.45
N GLN A 78 3.48 17.56 -6.20
CA GLN A 78 2.56 16.49 -5.84
C GLN A 78 2.97 15.81 -4.53
N GLN A 79 1.98 15.40 -3.76
CA GLN A 79 2.16 14.62 -2.54
C GLN A 79 1.31 13.35 -2.62
N ALA A 80 1.90 12.22 -2.33
CA ALA A 80 1.17 10.96 -2.28
C ALA A 80 1.48 10.21 -0.98
N ASP A 81 0.44 9.82 -0.27
CA ASP A 81 0.51 8.91 0.86
C ASP A 81 -0.40 7.70 0.57
N THR A 82 0.21 6.54 0.33
CA THR A 82 -0.46 5.34 -0.18
C THR A 82 -0.20 4.13 0.71
N GLY A 83 -0.70 4.16 1.91
CA GLY A 83 -0.55 3.05 2.86
C GLY A 83 -1.55 1.90 2.62
N THR A 84 -1.13 0.67 2.83
CA THR A 84 -1.96 -0.52 2.72
C THR A 84 -2.08 -1.23 4.06
N LYS A 85 -3.26 -1.77 4.35
CA LYS A 85 -3.50 -2.56 5.57
C LYS A 85 -3.79 -4.01 5.23
N MET A 86 -3.08 -4.94 5.86
CA MET A 86 -3.34 -6.37 5.82
C MET A 86 -3.70 -6.83 7.22
N ILE A 87 -4.92 -7.36 7.39
CA ILE A 87 -5.46 -7.77 8.68
C ILE A 87 -5.75 -9.26 8.63
N HIS A 88 -4.92 -10.05 9.30
CA HIS A 88 -5.03 -11.50 9.39
C HIS A 88 -5.89 -11.89 10.60
N LEU A 89 -7.03 -12.52 10.33
CA LEU A 89 -7.97 -13.02 11.34
C LEU A 89 -8.12 -14.54 11.28
N GLY A 90 -8.10 -15.13 10.07
CA GLY A 90 -8.16 -16.56 9.83
C GLY A 90 -6.80 -17.22 9.96
N ARG A 91 -6.78 -18.55 10.03
CA ARG A 91 -5.56 -19.37 10.12
C ARG A 91 -4.91 -19.55 8.76
N ASP A 92 -3.58 -19.73 8.75
CA ASP A 92 -2.76 -19.97 7.55
C ASP A 92 -2.99 -18.96 6.43
N THR A 93 -3.32 -17.74 6.81
CA THR A 93 -3.55 -16.65 5.86
C THR A 93 -2.23 -16.07 5.35
N LYS A 94 -2.22 -15.63 4.09
CA LYS A 94 -1.02 -15.07 3.46
C LYS A 94 -1.30 -13.70 2.88
N SER A 95 -0.38 -12.77 3.07
CA SER A 95 -0.43 -11.48 2.39
C SER A 95 0.92 -11.06 1.84
N MET A 96 0.88 -10.29 0.76
CA MET A 96 2.06 -9.69 0.15
C MET A 96 1.76 -8.23 -0.22
N ILE A 97 2.70 -7.34 0.10
CA ILE A 97 2.64 -5.93 -0.27
C ILE A 97 3.90 -5.59 -1.05
N ILE A 98 3.75 -5.16 -2.29
CA ILE A 98 4.83 -4.63 -3.12
C ILE A 98 4.49 -3.19 -3.49
N SER A 99 5.22 -2.24 -2.96
CA SER A 99 5.00 -0.82 -3.22
C SER A 99 6.22 -0.21 -3.89
N LYS A 100 6.01 0.42 -5.03
CA LYS A 100 7.05 1.11 -5.80
C LYS A 100 6.70 2.59 -5.90
N GLY A 101 7.65 3.46 -5.65
CA GLY A 101 7.48 4.90 -5.78
C GLY A 101 8.55 5.57 -6.61
N ILE A 102 8.12 6.55 -7.38
CA ILE A 102 9.03 7.45 -8.09
C ILE A 102 8.65 8.87 -7.69
N SER A 103 9.61 9.60 -7.17
CA SER A 103 9.45 11.02 -6.83
C SER A 103 10.41 11.86 -7.64
N ALA A 104 9.91 12.93 -8.26
CA ALA A 104 10.70 13.88 -9.03
C ALA A 104 10.31 15.33 -8.67
N GLY A 105 11.14 16.29 -9.08
CA GLY A 105 10.91 17.71 -8.81
C GLY A 105 10.93 18.02 -7.31
N LYS A 106 9.86 18.59 -6.78
CA LYS A 106 9.66 18.90 -5.35
C LYS A 106 8.60 18.00 -4.71
N SER A 107 8.31 16.87 -5.34
CA SER A 107 7.26 15.96 -4.89
C SER A 107 7.67 15.14 -3.67
N GLN A 108 6.67 14.64 -2.94
CA GLN A 108 6.85 13.79 -1.78
C GLN A 108 5.99 12.55 -1.89
N ASN A 109 6.60 11.38 -1.78
CA ASN A 109 5.90 10.12 -1.65
C ASN A 109 6.06 9.58 -0.24
N SER A 110 4.97 9.17 0.36
CA SER A 110 4.96 8.46 1.63
C SER A 110 4.23 7.14 1.49
N TYR A 111 4.87 6.07 1.95
CA TYR A 111 4.24 4.76 2.04
C TYR A 111 3.85 4.52 3.48
N SER A 112 2.58 4.80 3.78
CA SER A 112 2.00 4.30 5.00
C SER A 112 2.30 4.97 6.32
N TYR A 113 2.07 6.21 6.44
CA TYR A 113 1.74 6.68 7.79
C TYR A 113 0.57 5.88 8.42
N ARG A 114 -0.20 5.15 7.56
CA ARG A 114 -1.34 4.31 7.96
C ARG A 114 -1.28 2.89 7.37
N GLY A 115 -0.14 2.44 6.89
CA GLY A 115 0.08 1.04 6.56
C GLY A 115 0.07 0.20 7.85
N LEU A 116 -0.55 -0.94 7.80
CA LEU A 116 -0.65 -1.82 8.96
C LEU A 116 -0.63 -3.27 8.51
N VAL A 117 0.28 -4.04 9.08
CA VAL A 117 0.14 -5.50 9.08
C VAL A 117 -0.27 -5.91 10.48
N ARG A 118 -1.49 -6.42 10.61
CA ARG A 118 -2.02 -6.93 11.89
C ARG A 118 -2.24 -8.42 11.81
N VAL A 119 -1.73 -9.15 12.79
CA VAL A 119 -2.01 -10.57 13.01
C VAL A 119 -2.76 -10.71 14.33
N ALA A 120 -4.02 -11.19 14.25
CA ALA A 120 -4.83 -11.39 15.43
C ALA A 120 -4.34 -12.59 16.28
N PRO A 121 -4.65 -12.66 17.57
CA PRO A 121 -4.21 -13.77 18.44
C PRO A 121 -4.57 -15.17 17.97
N LYS A 122 -5.64 -15.32 17.18
CA LYS A 122 -6.13 -16.62 16.68
C LYS A 122 -5.72 -16.91 15.23
N ALA A 123 -4.95 -16.04 14.60
CA ALA A 123 -4.50 -16.19 13.21
C ALA A 123 -3.21 -17.00 13.13
N ASP A 124 -3.28 -18.28 13.55
CA ASP A 124 -2.15 -19.20 13.53
C ASP A 124 -1.60 -19.36 12.11
N GLY A 125 -0.27 -19.46 11.96
CA GLY A 125 0.39 -19.69 10.69
C GLY A 125 0.30 -18.53 9.70
N ALA A 126 -0.12 -17.34 10.13
CA ALA A 126 -0.21 -16.17 9.26
C ALA A 126 1.17 -15.75 8.73
N ARG A 127 1.22 -15.35 7.45
CA ARG A 127 2.46 -14.91 6.80
C ARG A 127 2.24 -13.60 6.04
N ASN A 128 3.17 -12.67 6.22
CA ASN A 128 3.23 -11.43 5.43
C ASN A 128 4.64 -11.20 4.91
N TYR A 129 4.72 -10.76 3.67
CA TYR A 129 5.91 -10.16 3.09
C TYR A 129 5.55 -8.76 2.58
N SER A 130 6.36 -7.76 2.90
CA SER A 130 6.19 -6.38 2.46
C SER A 130 7.50 -5.84 1.92
N SER A 131 7.47 -5.25 0.71
CA SER A 131 8.61 -4.54 0.13
C SER A 131 8.18 -3.16 -0.35
N CYS A 132 8.94 -2.14 0.03
CA CYS A 132 8.73 -0.75 -0.33
C CYS A 132 9.98 -0.16 -0.97
N ASP A 133 9.97 0.07 -2.28
CA ASP A 133 11.12 0.62 -3.00
C ASP A 133 10.80 2.01 -3.54
N SER A 134 11.73 2.92 -3.36
CA SER A 134 11.62 4.31 -3.80
C SER A 134 12.78 4.70 -4.72
N LEU A 135 12.46 5.39 -5.82
CA LEU A 135 13.42 6.04 -6.70
C LEU A 135 13.24 7.55 -6.63
N LEU A 136 14.29 8.26 -6.29
CA LEU A 136 14.32 9.72 -6.22
C LEU A 136 15.02 10.28 -7.46
N LEU A 137 14.33 11.14 -8.20
CA LEU A 137 14.87 11.81 -9.39
C LEU A 137 15.04 13.29 -9.09
N GLY A 138 16.17 13.64 -8.46
CA GLY A 138 16.52 14.99 -8.07
C GLY A 138 16.83 15.14 -6.58
N SER A 139 17.16 16.37 -6.18
CA SER A 139 17.61 16.69 -4.81
C SER A 139 16.51 17.23 -3.89
N GLU A 140 15.40 17.69 -4.46
CA GLU A 140 14.31 18.33 -3.70
C GLU A 140 13.11 17.42 -3.47
N CYS A 141 13.05 16.24 -4.09
CA CYS A 141 12.01 15.25 -3.86
C CYS A 141 12.35 14.34 -2.69
N GLY A 142 11.33 13.70 -2.12
CA GLY A 142 11.51 12.81 -0.98
C GLY A 142 10.63 11.56 -1.04
N ALA A 143 11.05 10.55 -0.30
CA ALA A 143 10.26 9.34 -0.04
C ALA A 143 10.37 8.96 1.44
N HIS A 144 9.27 8.50 2.00
CA HIS A 144 9.18 8.14 3.41
C HIS A 144 8.46 6.79 3.55
N THR A 145 8.97 5.91 4.40
CA THR A 145 8.36 4.62 4.69
C THR A 145 8.20 4.47 6.19
N PHE A 146 6.95 4.26 6.63
CA PHE A 146 6.60 4.11 8.05
C PHE A 146 5.81 2.81 8.26
N PRO A 147 6.49 1.66 8.36
CA PRO A 147 5.80 0.40 8.59
C PRO A 147 5.24 0.34 10.01
N TYR A 148 4.02 -0.15 10.14
CA TYR A 148 3.43 -0.46 11.44
C TYR A 148 2.97 -1.91 11.47
N MET A 149 3.49 -2.69 12.42
CA MET A 149 3.21 -4.11 12.58
C MET A 149 2.68 -4.39 13.98
N ASP A 150 1.48 -5.00 14.05
CA ASP A 150 0.83 -5.42 15.29
C ASP A 150 0.65 -6.94 15.23
N VAL A 151 1.67 -7.68 15.65
CA VAL A 151 1.70 -9.15 15.61
C VAL A 151 1.40 -9.69 16.99
N ARG A 152 0.26 -10.38 17.11
CA ARG A 152 -0.24 -10.91 18.40
C ARG A 152 -0.32 -12.44 18.42
N ASN A 153 0.39 -13.11 17.50
CA ASN A 153 0.44 -14.57 17.40
C ASN A 153 1.90 -15.00 17.16
N GLU A 154 2.39 -15.88 17.97
CA GLU A 154 3.81 -16.33 17.96
C GLU A 154 4.16 -17.23 16.77
N THR A 155 3.17 -17.83 16.10
CA THR A 155 3.38 -18.67 14.92
C THR A 155 3.44 -17.87 13.62
N ALA A 156 3.21 -16.57 13.69
CA ALA A 156 3.21 -15.69 12.52
C ALA A 156 4.63 -15.39 12.03
N ILE A 157 4.79 -15.26 10.72
CA ILE A 157 6.03 -14.79 10.09
C ILE A 157 5.69 -13.50 9.33
N VAL A 158 6.35 -12.41 9.70
CA VAL A 158 6.14 -11.08 9.10
C VAL A 158 7.49 -10.50 8.72
N GLU A 159 7.66 -10.19 7.44
CA GLU A 159 8.89 -9.66 6.87
C GLU A 159 8.63 -8.30 6.21
N HIS A 160 9.55 -7.37 6.38
CA HIS A 160 9.49 -6.07 5.74
C HIS A 160 10.87 -5.63 5.25
N GLU A 161 10.91 -5.20 3.99
CA GLU A 161 12.08 -4.62 3.35
C GLU A 161 11.74 -3.22 2.81
N ALA A 162 12.71 -2.32 2.86
CA ALA A 162 12.58 -0.99 2.28
C ALA A 162 13.91 -0.54 1.66
N THR A 163 13.84 -0.02 0.44
CA THR A 163 15.00 0.53 -0.26
C THR A 163 14.70 1.90 -0.81
N THR A 164 15.73 2.76 -0.86
CA THR A 164 15.64 4.06 -1.51
C THR A 164 16.89 4.27 -2.37
N SER A 165 16.67 4.53 -3.64
CA SER A 165 17.72 4.85 -4.62
C SER A 165 17.58 6.29 -5.10
N LYS A 166 18.74 6.91 -5.49
CA LYS A 166 18.81 8.30 -5.94
C LYS A 166 19.68 8.39 -7.18
#